data_d89dd1882b8f43f8e0a292147ecc08f7
#
_entry.id   d89dd1882b8f43f8e0a292147ecc08f7
#
_cell.length_a   1.000
_cell.length_b   1.000
_cell.length_c   1.000
_cell.angle_alpha   90.00
_cell.angle_beta   90.00
_cell.angle_gamma   90.00
#
_symmetry.space_group_name_H-M   'P 1'
#
loop_
_entity.id
_entity.type
_entity.pdbx_description
1 polymer ?
#
loop_
_entity_poly.entity_id
_entity_poly.type
_entity_poly.pdbx_seq_one_letter_code
_entity_poly.pdbx_strand_id
1 'polypeptide(L)'
;MDTRVGMPLSKIRLSQFSRISLDKYTTLIMVSGSYNQLTKIDIDKINDWVKKGNTLVTIAQGSSWVIEKKLVKETLLEPSNDSIFSRKNYVSAAENIGRERIGGAILNVDLDLTHPLAFGYRDSSIPVYKNNNVFINKTKDHYSSVGIYSKDPHIDGYISEKNMKNN
;
A
#
# COMPACT_ATOMS: atom_id res chain seq x y z
N MET A 1 14.04 -0.02 11.94
CA MET A 1 13.80 -1.30 12.65
C MET A 1 15.07 -1.78 13.33
N ASP A 2 16.14 -2.04 12.60
CA ASP A 2 17.37 -2.59 13.11
C ASP A 2 17.97 -1.78 14.28
N THR A 3 18.21 -0.50 14.08
CA THR A 3 18.88 0.39 15.07
C THR A 3 17.99 0.88 16.20
N ARG A 4 16.66 0.92 16.03
CA ARG A 4 15.74 1.48 17.05
C ARG A 4 14.95 0.42 17.80
N VAL A 5 14.73 -0.73 17.18
CA VAL A 5 13.86 -1.78 17.70
C VAL A 5 14.62 -3.08 17.95
N GLY A 6 15.92 -3.13 17.59
CA GLY A 6 16.74 -4.33 17.72
C GLY A 6 16.28 -5.51 16.86
N MET A 7 15.49 -5.25 15.82
CA MET A 7 14.98 -6.30 14.92
C MET A 7 15.94 -6.45 13.75
N PRO A 8 16.66 -7.59 13.62
CA PRO A 8 17.61 -7.80 12.54
C PRO A 8 16.89 -7.83 11.19
N LEU A 9 17.45 -7.09 10.22
CA LEU A 9 16.93 -7.01 8.86
C LEU A 9 18.01 -7.37 7.85
N SER A 10 17.65 -8.23 6.88
CA SER A 10 18.46 -8.48 5.70
C SER A 10 17.96 -7.61 4.54
N LYS A 11 18.80 -6.70 4.03
CA LYS A 11 18.47 -5.91 2.85
C LYS A 11 18.86 -6.67 1.60
N ILE A 12 17.90 -6.94 0.74
CA ILE A 12 18.08 -7.69 -0.50
C ILE A 12 17.96 -6.73 -1.68
N ARG A 13 18.94 -6.70 -2.56
CA ARG A 13 18.86 -5.99 -3.84
C ARG A 13 18.01 -6.81 -4.82
N LEU A 14 17.11 -6.15 -5.56
CA LEU A 14 16.24 -6.83 -6.53
C LEU A 14 17.05 -7.64 -7.56
N SER A 15 18.18 -7.15 -8.02
CA SER A 15 19.07 -7.86 -8.95
C SER A 15 19.65 -9.17 -8.41
N GLN A 16 19.60 -9.38 -7.10
CA GLN A 16 20.08 -10.58 -6.43
C GLN A 16 18.93 -11.50 -5.99
N PHE A 17 17.70 -11.06 -6.13
CA PHE A 17 16.52 -11.73 -5.56
C PHE A 17 16.37 -13.18 -6.06
N SER A 18 16.59 -13.41 -7.36
CA SER A 18 16.46 -14.75 -7.96
C SER A 18 17.42 -15.78 -7.34
N ARG A 19 18.60 -15.32 -6.86
CA ARG A 19 19.67 -16.17 -6.31
C ARG A 19 19.53 -16.47 -4.82
N ILE A 20 18.63 -15.76 -4.11
CA ILE A 20 18.49 -15.88 -2.66
C ILE A 20 17.46 -16.95 -2.34
N SER A 21 17.75 -17.85 -1.40
CA SER A 21 16.74 -18.73 -0.82
C SER A 21 15.88 -17.95 0.17
N LEU A 22 14.56 -17.94 -0.05
CA LEU A 22 13.60 -17.34 0.87
C LEU A 22 13.33 -18.20 2.11
N ASP A 23 13.74 -19.47 2.12
CA ASP A 23 13.48 -20.39 3.24
C ASP A 23 14.16 -19.97 4.56
N LYS A 24 15.12 -19.05 4.48
CA LYS A 24 15.80 -18.45 5.65
C LYS A 24 15.00 -17.36 6.34
N TYR A 25 13.90 -16.92 5.73
CA TYR A 25 13.11 -15.79 6.18
C TYR A 25 11.68 -16.19 6.42
N THR A 26 11.08 -15.61 7.44
CA THR A 26 9.66 -15.80 7.78
C THR A 26 8.80 -14.62 7.30
N THR A 27 9.44 -13.47 7.07
CA THR A 27 8.74 -12.26 6.65
C THR A 27 9.53 -11.57 5.54
N LEU A 28 8.85 -11.24 4.46
CA LEU A 28 9.37 -10.42 3.35
C LEU A 28 8.63 -9.08 3.32
N ILE A 29 9.38 -7.98 3.33
CA ILE A 29 8.80 -6.63 3.26
C ILE A 29 9.15 -6.01 1.92
N MET A 30 8.15 -5.72 1.11
CA MET A 30 8.26 -5.01 -0.16
C MET A 30 7.87 -3.55 0.06
N VAL A 31 8.86 -2.68 0.13
CA VAL A 31 8.67 -1.24 0.32
C VAL A 31 8.21 -0.56 -0.99
N SER A 32 7.87 0.72 -0.91
CA SER A 32 7.57 1.52 -2.10
C SER A 32 8.75 1.51 -3.08
N GLY A 33 8.49 1.15 -4.35
CA GLY A 33 9.51 1.06 -5.39
C GLY A 33 9.02 0.30 -6.62
N SER A 34 9.87 0.22 -7.66
CA SER A 34 9.60 -0.53 -8.86
C SER A 34 10.12 -1.97 -8.74
N TYR A 35 9.29 -2.93 -9.07
CA TYR A 35 9.57 -4.37 -9.02
C TYR A 35 9.56 -5.03 -10.40
N ASN A 36 9.66 -4.22 -11.48
CA ASN A 36 9.61 -4.70 -12.86
C ASN A 36 10.75 -5.64 -13.24
N GLN A 37 11.83 -5.66 -12.45
CA GLN A 37 12.97 -6.57 -12.65
C GLN A 37 12.67 -8.01 -12.21
N LEU A 38 11.63 -8.21 -11.40
CA LEU A 38 11.25 -9.55 -10.95
C LEU A 38 10.59 -10.32 -12.09
N THR A 39 11.14 -11.47 -12.38
CA THR A 39 10.65 -12.37 -13.42
C THR A 39 9.43 -13.18 -12.94
N LYS A 40 8.78 -13.89 -13.88
CA LYS A 40 7.70 -14.81 -13.50
C LYS A 40 8.19 -15.87 -12.50
N ILE A 41 9.40 -16.38 -12.66
CA ILE A 41 10.00 -17.35 -11.73
C ILE A 41 10.12 -16.77 -10.33
N ASP A 42 10.48 -15.49 -10.21
CA ASP A 42 10.58 -14.81 -8.90
C ASP A 42 9.19 -14.60 -8.27
N ILE A 43 8.18 -14.31 -9.09
CA ILE A 43 6.78 -14.18 -8.65
C ILE A 43 6.26 -15.53 -8.13
N ASP A 44 6.48 -16.60 -8.88
CA ASP A 44 6.08 -17.95 -8.48
C ASP A 44 6.80 -18.36 -7.18
N LYS A 45 8.09 -18.03 -7.06
CA LYS A 45 8.88 -18.25 -5.83
C LYS A 45 8.29 -17.52 -4.61
N ILE A 46 7.88 -16.26 -4.76
CA ILE A 46 7.21 -15.52 -3.68
C ILE A 46 5.89 -16.19 -3.32
N ASN A 47 5.09 -16.53 -4.31
CA ASN A 47 3.78 -17.16 -4.11
C ASN A 47 3.89 -18.49 -3.37
N ASP A 48 4.81 -19.36 -3.79
CA ASP A 48 5.03 -20.66 -3.14
C ASP A 48 5.57 -20.48 -1.72
N TRP A 49 6.42 -19.48 -1.50
CA TRP A 49 6.93 -19.18 -0.17
C TRP A 49 5.83 -18.67 0.78
N VAL A 50 4.90 -17.83 0.28
CA VAL A 50 3.72 -17.40 1.06
C VAL A 50 2.79 -18.58 1.35
N LYS A 51 2.55 -19.47 0.39
CA LYS A 51 1.73 -20.68 0.58
C LYS A 51 2.28 -21.64 1.63
N LYS A 52 3.58 -21.60 1.90
CA LYS A 52 4.22 -22.34 3.00
C LYS A 52 3.93 -21.74 4.40
N GLY A 53 3.14 -20.67 4.49
CA GLY A 53 2.75 -20.03 5.75
C GLY A 53 3.61 -18.84 6.15
N ASN A 54 4.43 -18.32 5.25
CA ASN A 54 5.25 -17.13 5.50
C ASN A 54 4.49 -15.83 5.22
N THR A 55 4.99 -14.71 5.74
CA THR A 55 4.31 -13.42 5.70
C THR A 55 4.92 -12.48 4.67
N LEU A 56 4.10 -12.00 3.74
CA LEU A 56 4.45 -10.93 2.80
C LEU A 56 3.79 -9.61 3.26
N VAL A 57 4.61 -8.60 3.55
CA VAL A 57 4.15 -7.24 3.86
C VAL A 57 4.49 -6.34 2.68
N THR A 58 3.50 -5.63 2.16
CA THR A 58 3.69 -4.71 1.03
C THR A 58 3.28 -3.29 1.38
N ILE A 59 4.01 -2.29 0.87
CA ILE A 59 3.79 -0.89 1.18
C ILE A 59 3.73 -0.09 -0.13
N ALA A 60 2.69 0.72 -0.30
CA ALA A 60 2.49 1.64 -1.42
C ALA A 60 2.61 0.93 -2.79
N GLN A 61 3.61 1.30 -3.63
CA GLN A 61 3.80 0.69 -4.95
C GLN A 61 4.08 -0.81 -4.89
N GLY A 62 4.64 -1.31 -3.79
CA GLY A 62 4.75 -2.75 -3.55
C GLY A 62 3.38 -3.44 -3.52
N SER A 63 2.37 -2.81 -2.89
CA SER A 63 1.00 -3.31 -2.87
C SER A 63 0.35 -3.30 -4.26
N SER A 64 0.53 -2.21 -5.01
CA SER A 64 0.04 -2.13 -6.40
C SER A 64 0.62 -3.27 -7.25
N TRP A 65 1.94 -3.49 -7.15
CA TRP A 65 2.61 -4.53 -7.92
C TRP A 65 2.09 -5.94 -7.58
N VAL A 66 1.88 -6.25 -6.32
CA VAL A 66 1.35 -7.55 -5.86
C VAL A 66 -0.07 -7.79 -6.40
N ILE A 67 -0.91 -6.74 -6.43
CA ILE A 67 -2.26 -6.77 -6.98
C ILE A 67 -2.21 -6.98 -8.51
N GLU A 68 -1.39 -6.20 -9.22
CA GLU A 68 -1.21 -6.31 -10.68
C GLU A 68 -0.69 -7.70 -11.11
N LYS A 69 0.19 -8.30 -10.30
CA LYS A 69 0.70 -9.66 -10.55
C LYS A 69 -0.24 -10.76 -10.07
N LYS A 70 -1.43 -10.40 -9.56
CA LYS A 70 -2.48 -11.34 -9.10
C LYS A 70 -2.00 -12.32 -8.01
N LEU A 71 -1.06 -11.86 -7.17
CA LEU A 71 -0.64 -12.60 -5.98
C LEU A 71 -1.71 -12.56 -4.87
N VAL A 72 -2.59 -11.55 -4.93
CA VAL A 72 -3.76 -11.38 -4.06
C VAL A 72 -5.01 -11.16 -4.91
N LYS A 73 -6.18 -11.30 -4.30
CA LYS A 73 -7.48 -11.14 -4.98
C LYS A 73 -7.98 -9.70 -4.99
N GLU A 74 -7.29 -8.82 -4.28
CA GLU A 74 -7.66 -7.40 -4.17
C GLU A 74 -7.52 -6.69 -5.52
N THR A 75 -8.19 -5.56 -5.65
CA THR A 75 -8.16 -4.74 -6.86
C THR A 75 -7.82 -3.31 -6.52
N LEU A 76 -7.10 -2.64 -7.42
CA LEU A 76 -6.86 -1.21 -7.30
C LEU A 76 -8.12 -0.44 -7.70
N LEU A 77 -8.34 0.69 -7.05
CA LEU A 77 -9.32 1.66 -7.50
C LEU A 77 -8.76 2.36 -8.73
N GLU A 78 -9.44 2.23 -9.87
CA GLU A 78 -9.07 2.94 -11.08
C GLU A 78 -9.31 4.44 -10.89
N PRO A 79 -8.34 5.29 -11.24
CA PRO A 79 -8.55 6.73 -11.21
C PRO A 79 -9.71 7.10 -12.14
N SER A 80 -10.68 7.87 -11.64
CA SER A 80 -11.79 8.33 -12.46
C SER A 80 -11.26 9.12 -13.67
N ASN A 81 -11.62 8.69 -14.87
CA ASN A 81 -11.23 9.29 -16.15
C ASN A 81 -11.96 10.61 -16.45
N ASP A 82 -12.24 11.44 -15.44
CA ASP A 82 -13.00 12.70 -15.60
C ASP A 82 -12.32 13.75 -16.47
N SER A 83 -11.21 13.44 -17.09
CA SER A 83 -10.37 14.46 -17.71
C SER A 83 -10.01 14.24 -19.19
N ILE A 84 -10.63 13.30 -19.87
CA ILE A 84 -10.13 12.89 -21.21
C ILE A 84 -10.32 13.99 -22.25
N PHE A 85 -11.20 15.00 -22.07
CA PHE A 85 -11.48 15.98 -23.12
C PHE A 85 -11.64 17.45 -22.70
N SER A 86 -11.37 17.85 -21.46
CA SER A 86 -11.35 19.28 -21.13
C SER A 86 -9.94 19.84 -21.33
N ARG A 87 -9.80 20.80 -22.27
CA ARG A 87 -8.58 21.57 -22.45
C ARG A 87 -8.27 22.31 -21.15
N LYS A 88 -7.28 21.83 -20.41
CA LYS A 88 -6.82 22.49 -19.18
C LYS A 88 -5.98 23.74 -19.55
N ASN A 89 -6.26 24.88 -18.95
CA ASN A 89 -5.44 26.07 -19.13
C ASN A 89 -4.06 25.87 -18.50
N TYR A 90 -3.02 26.30 -19.19
CA TYR A 90 -1.64 26.22 -18.70
C TYR A 90 -1.43 26.95 -17.38
N VAL A 91 -2.12 28.08 -17.17
CA VAL A 91 -2.09 28.83 -15.91
C VAL A 91 -2.50 27.99 -14.71
N SER A 92 -3.41 27.05 -14.91
CA SER A 92 -3.88 26.13 -13.85
C SER A 92 -3.09 24.83 -13.76
N ALA A 93 -2.00 24.69 -14.53
CA ALA A 93 -1.27 23.40 -14.61
C ALA A 93 -0.71 22.97 -13.25
N ALA A 94 -0.08 23.88 -12.52
CA ALA A 94 0.51 23.57 -11.20
C ALA A 94 -0.58 23.17 -10.19
N GLU A 95 -1.70 23.89 -10.17
CA GLU A 95 -2.83 23.59 -9.31
C GLU A 95 -3.48 22.24 -9.66
N ASN A 96 -3.66 21.96 -10.94
CA ASN A 96 -4.20 20.68 -11.39
C ASN A 96 -3.28 19.51 -11.05
N ILE A 97 -1.96 19.66 -11.20
CA ILE A 97 -0.98 18.65 -10.79
C ILE A 97 -1.04 18.44 -9.27
N GLY A 98 -1.14 19.51 -8.48
CA GLY A 98 -1.29 19.43 -7.03
C GLY A 98 -2.56 18.70 -6.60
N ARG A 99 -3.67 18.91 -7.32
CA ARG A 99 -4.94 18.21 -7.06
C ARG A 99 -4.90 16.70 -7.41
N GLU A 100 -4.03 16.30 -8.31
CA GLU A 100 -3.89 14.88 -8.72
C GLU A 100 -2.96 14.08 -7.80
N ARG A 101 -2.21 14.74 -6.91
CA ARG A 101 -1.23 14.09 -6.04
C ARG A 101 -1.57 14.29 -4.56
N ILE A 102 -1.39 13.23 -3.78
CA ILE A 102 -1.35 13.34 -2.32
C ILE A 102 0.09 13.62 -1.95
N GLY A 103 0.39 14.89 -1.62
CA GLY A 103 1.74 15.32 -1.26
C GLY A 103 2.15 14.92 0.16
N GLY A 104 1.17 14.56 0.97
CA GLY A 104 1.27 14.14 2.35
C GLY A 104 0.05 14.62 3.11
N ALA A 105 -0.72 13.68 3.63
CA ALA A 105 -1.88 13.95 4.47
C ALA A 105 -1.88 12.98 5.66
N ILE A 106 -2.45 13.42 6.77
CA ILE A 106 -2.73 12.58 7.93
C ILE A 106 -4.22 12.28 7.90
N LEU A 107 -4.54 10.99 7.84
CA LEU A 107 -5.90 10.50 7.75
C LEU A 107 -6.20 9.60 8.93
N ASN A 108 -7.43 9.64 9.39
CA ASN A 108 -7.90 8.79 10.47
C ASN A 108 -8.34 7.42 9.94
N VAL A 109 -7.93 6.37 10.62
CA VAL A 109 -8.29 4.98 10.30
C VAL A 109 -8.97 4.36 11.51
N ASP A 110 -10.11 3.74 11.27
CA ASP A 110 -10.84 2.96 12.25
C ASP A 110 -10.32 1.51 12.20
N LEU A 111 -9.80 1.03 13.34
CA LEU A 111 -9.26 -0.31 13.52
C LEU A 111 -10.30 -1.27 14.09
N ASP A 112 -10.32 -2.47 13.57
CA ASP A 112 -10.95 -3.61 14.25
C ASP A 112 -10.01 -4.16 15.33
N LEU A 113 -10.24 -3.77 16.59
CA LEU A 113 -9.42 -4.22 17.72
C LEU A 113 -9.58 -5.72 18.03
N THR A 114 -10.56 -6.38 17.44
CA THR A 114 -10.74 -7.84 17.59
C THR A 114 -9.87 -8.63 16.61
N HIS A 115 -9.34 -7.94 15.57
CA HIS A 115 -8.49 -8.57 14.59
C HIS A 115 -7.08 -8.84 15.17
N PRO A 116 -6.47 -10.03 14.95
CA PRO A 116 -5.16 -10.38 15.51
C PRO A 116 -4.03 -9.39 15.17
N LEU A 117 -4.07 -8.76 13.99
CA LEU A 117 -3.07 -7.77 13.59
C LEU A 117 -3.22 -6.43 14.31
N ALA A 118 -4.35 -6.17 14.96
CA ALA A 118 -4.55 -4.99 15.80
C ALA A 118 -4.13 -5.20 17.26
N PHE A 119 -3.56 -6.38 17.57
CA PHE A 119 -3.12 -6.68 18.93
C PHE A 119 -2.11 -5.65 19.44
N GLY A 120 -2.37 -5.12 20.62
CA GLY A 120 -1.54 -4.10 21.28
C GLY A 120 -2.04 -2.66 21.09
N TYR A 121 -2.97 -2.40 20.16
CA TYR A 121 -3.66 -1.12 20.10
C TYR A 121 -4.75 -1.05 21.18
N ARG A 122 -4.89 0.13 21.79
CA ARG A 122 -5.94 0.41 22.79
C ARG A 122 -7.09 1.23 22.21
N ASP A 123 -6.74 2.09 21.25
CA ASP A 123 -7.69 2.98 20.59
C ASP A 123 -8.04 2.41 19.21
N SER A 124 -9.33 2.39 18.91
CA SER A 124 -9.84 1.97 17.60
C SER A 124 -9.61 2.99 16.50
N SER A 125 -9.17 4.19 16.83
CA SER A 125 -8.95 5.29 15.89
C SER A 125 -7.49 5.69 15.91
N ILE A 126 -6.80 5.58 14.76
CA ILE A 126 -5.38 5.92 14.66
C ILE A 126 -5.11 6.87 13.48
N PRO A 127 -4.24 7.88 13.65
CA PRO A 127 -3.77 8.70 12.55
C PRO A 127 -2.75 7.94 11.71
N VAL A 128 -2.93 7.94 10.38
CA VAL A 128 -2.00 7.35 9.42
C VAL A 128 -1.53 8.39 8.42
N TYR A 129 -0.25 8.34 8.06
CA TYR A 129 0.33 9.22 7.06
C TYR A 129 0.20 8.59 5.67
N LYS A 130 -0.37 9.35 4.72
CA LYS A 130 -0.53 8.97 3.32
C LYS A 130 0.18 9.96 2.40
N ASN A 131 1.09 9.48 1.57
CA ASN A 131 1.84 10.27 0.60
C ASN A 131 1.86 9.66 -0.81
N ASN A 132 0.87 8.85 -1.13
CA ASN A 132 0.77 8.17 -2.41
C ASN A 132 -0.68 8.06 -2.87
N ASN A 133 -0.87 7.82 -4.17
CA ASN A 133 -2.19 7.67 -4.80
C ASN A 133 -2.58 6.20 -5.01
N VAL A 134 -2.08 5.30 -4.18
CA VAL A 134 -2.50 3.89 -4.21
C VAL A 134 -3.78 3.77 -3.40
N PHE A 135 -4.87 3.45 -4.05
CA PHE A 135 -6.16 3.16 -3.44
C PHE A 135 -6.54 1.72 -3.78
N ILE A 136 -6.97 0.99 -2.78
CA ILE A 136 -7.39 -0.40 -2.92
C ILE A 136 -8.89 -0.44 -2.69
N ASN A 137 -9.62 -1.12 -3.57
CA ASN A 137 -11.05 -1.31 -3.38
C ASN A 137 -11.32 -2.06 -2.08
N LYS A 138 -12.43 -1.71 -1.43
CA LYS A 138 -12.86 -2.44 -0.23
C LYS A 138 -12.97 -3.92 -0.57
N THR A 139 -12.32 -4.73 0.24
CA THR A 139 -12.37 -6.19 0.08
C THR A 139 -13.78 -6.74 0.29
N LYS A 140 -14.10 -7.83 -0.39
CA LYS A 140 -15.34 -8.59 -0.17
C LYS A 140 -15.26 -9.51 1.04
N ASP A 141 -14.06 -9.81 1.51
CA ASP A 141 -13.83 -10.59 2.71
C ASP A 141 -13.90 -9.67 3.95
N HIS A 142 -14.92 -9.89 4.76
CA HIS A 142 -15.17 -9.09 5.96
C HIS A 142 -14.06 -9.18 7.02
N TYR A 143 -13.21 -10.20 6.95
CA TYR A 143 -12.17 -10.47 7.95
C TYR A 143 -10.77 -10.06 7.49
N SER A 144 -10.61 -9.56 6.27
CA SER A 144 -9.28 -9.22 5.74
C SER A 144 -8.89 -7.76 5.91
N SER A 145 -9.80 -6.88 6.33
CA SER A 145 -9.53 -5.46 6.56
C SER A 145 -9.40 -5.18 8.05
N VAL A 146 -8.16 -5.00 8.51
CA VAL A 146 -7.87 -4.62 9.92
C VAL A 146 -8.23 -3.17 10.21
N GLY A 147 -8.07 -2.30 9.22
CA GLY A 147 -8.35 -0.87 9.34
C GLY A 147 -8.94 -0.31 8.05
N ILE A 148 -9.89 0.58 8.19
CA ILE A 148 -10.52 1.30 7.10
C ILE A 148 -10.47 2.80 7.41
N TYR A 149 -10.43 3.64 6.38
CA TYR A 149 -10.55 5.08 6.59
C TYR A 149 -11.91 5.41 7.21
N SER A 150 -11.91 6.30 8.21
CA SER A 150 -13.13 6.77 8.84
C SER A 150 -13.98 7.57 7.84
N LYS A 151 -15.24 7.82 8.16
CA LYS A 151 -16.19 8.54 7.29
C LYS A 151 -15.71 9.94 6.90
N ASP A 152 -15.02 10.62 7.82
CA ASP A 152 -14.35 11.92 7.59
C ASP A 152 -12.90 11.77 8.04
N PRO A 153 -12.03 11.23 7.18
CA PRO A 153 -10.71 10.77 7.62
C PRO A 153 -9.67 11.89 7.71
N HIS A 154 -9.91 13.08 7.13
CA HIS A 154 -8.89 14.12 7.04
C HIS A 154 -8.61 14.75 8.41
N ILE A 155 -7.34 14.66 8.83
CA ILE A 155 -6.83 15.30 10.06
C ILE A 155 -5.99 16.53 9.70
N ASP A 156 -4.99 16.35 8.82
CA ASP A 156 -4.04 17.42 8.48
C ASP A 156 -3.38 17.14 7.12
N GLY A 157 -2.73 18.17 6.56
CA GLY A 157 -2.07 18.10 5.26
C GLY A 157 -3.02 18.36 4.09
N TYR A 158 -2.49 18.26 2.87
CA TYR A 158 -3.28 18.52 1.67
C TYR A 158 -3.71 17.23 0.98
N ILE A 159 -5.00 17.10 0.77
CA ILE A 159 -5.62 16.09 -0.08
C ILE A 159 -6.76 16.73 -0.86
N SER A 160 -6.86 16.47 -2.15
CA SER A 160 -7.96 17.02 -2.97
C SER A 160 -9.28 16.31 -2.65
N GLU A 161 -10.41 17.00 -2.87
CA GLU A 161 -11.75 16.41 -2.69
C GLU A 161 -11.93 15.13 -3.52
N LYS A 162 -11.34 15.08 -4.72
CA LYS A 162 -11.34 13.89 -5.57
C LYS A 162 -10.65 12.71 -4.90
N ASN A 163 -9.48 12.94 -4.33
CA ASN A 163 -8.71 11.90 -3.63
C ASN A 163 -9.36 11.53 -2.30
N MET A 164 -10.08 12.45 -1.65
CA MET A 164 -10.87 12.14 -0.44
C MET A 164 -12.03 11.18 -0.72
N LYS A 165 -12.68 11.31 -1.86
CA LYS A 165 -13.78 10.41 -2.26
C LYS A 165 -13.31 8.99 -2.59
N ASN A 166 -12.03 8.80 -2.80
CA ASN A 166 -11.40 7.51 -3.09
C ASN A 166 -10.88 6.78 -1.83
N ASN A 167 -10.99 7.40 -0.66
CA ASN A 167 -10.56 6.80 0.61
C ASN A 167 -11.70 6.03 1.31
#